data_210780b6fbc818d7dd9ea3bfa20b2608
#
_entry.id   210780b6fbc818d7dd9ea3bfa20b2608
#
_cell.length_a   1.000
_cell.length_b   1.000
_cell.length_c   1.000
_cell.angle_alpha   90.00
_cell.angle_beta   90.00
_cell.angle_gamma   90.00
#
_symmetry.space_group_name_H-M   'P 1'
#
loop_
_entity.id
_entity.type
_entity.pdbx_description
1 polymer ?
#
loop_
_entity_poly.entity_id
_entity_poly.type
_entity_poly.pdbx_seq_one_letter_code
_entity_poly.pdbx_strand_id
1 'polypeptide(L)'
;MRTLVLGGTGVFGGRLCRLLANDPLIDLTIGARDRARVEALAAELGVAGLVLDWRRDLDRLLASRRFDVLVHVAGPFQGQDYSVAEACIRHGVHYLDLSDDRAFVCGIDRLDAAAKAAGVLVCSGASTAPALTAAILEQALDEGMAVDRVSFAIVPGNDAPRGRALIEAILSGAGKPIPDQPGRHVWGSLRRVAVPGLGRRWAASCDLPEPALFRQRFGVAATYAGAGLELSVLHIGLWLLAVPVRLGVLRSLKPAAMPLAWIADRLRAFGTDKGGLRIDLEGTRGARTWSLVAEGGDGPFVPATPAAALVRKLARGEVSRRGAMPCIGLLSTAEIEAEWLRASLRIASGWGEDGASFRPSLYRRVLGGAYGAMSRAGQRLHDGAGETWSGRCSVEGPVNLAGRLVARLFALPPAAADAPIEVDFVVRGGRETWIRWVGSRTMRSEQYIGSRRPAGWIVERFGPFAFDLAVPVKDGRLELVMAGMRFGGLLLPRFCWPLVKAVETGDDEGRFRFDVEIGLPWIGRLVRYRGFLTDR
;
A
#
# COMPACT_ATOMS: atom_id res chain seq x y z
N MET A 1 21.38 -8.34 11.75
CA MET A 1 20.88 -9.69 11.34
C MET A 1 21.37 -9.96 9.93
N ARG A 2 22.14 -11.05 9.75
CA ARG A 2 22.71 -11.44 8.43
C ARG A 2 21.62 -12.08 7.57
N THR A 3 21.26 -11.42 6.50
CA THR A 3 20.11 -11.75 5.66
C THR A 3 20.57 -12.12 4.25
N LEU A 4 20.24 -13.31 3.78
CA LEU A 4 20.46 -13.73 2.39
C LEU A 4 19.15 -13.66 1.61
N VAL A 5 19.12 -12.88 0.53
CA VAL A 5 17.99 -12.86 -0.41
C VAL A 5 18.35 -13.71 -1.64
N LEU A 6 17.79 -14.90 -1.71
CA LEU A 6 18.00 -15.86 -2.79
C LEU A 6 17.09 -15.55 -3.97
N GLY A 7 17.65 -15.27 -5.14
CA GLY A 7 16.93 -14.72 -6.28
C GLY A 7 16.83 -13.19 -6.25
N GLY A 8 17.72 -12.52 -5.53
CA GLY A 8 17.72 -11.10 -5.28
C GLY A 8 17.82 -10.20 -6.52
N THR A 9 18.22 -10.70 -7.70
CA THR A 9 18.24 -9.97 -8.97
C THR A 9 16.95 -10.10 -9.79
N GLY A 10 15.96 -10.83 -9.28
CA GLY A 10 14.65 -10.98 -9.91
C GLY A 10 13.75 -9.74 -9.71
N VAL A 11 12.56 -9.76 -10.34
CA VAL A 11 11.61 -8.64 -10.27
C VAL A 11 11.22 -8.30 -8.82
N PHE A 12 10.85 -9.28 -8.02
CA PHE A 12 10.48 -9.07 -6.62
C PHE A 12 11.70 -9.07 -5.69
N GLY A 13 12.72 -9.91 -5.98
CA GLY A 13 13.94 -9.98 -5.19
C GLY A 13 14.72 -8.66 -5.17
N GLY A 14 14.88 -8.01 -6.33
CA GLY A 14 15.56 -6.71 -6.41
C GLY A 14 14.81 -5.60 -5.65
N ARG A 15 13.47 -5.68 -5.61
CA ARG A 15 12.65 -4.76 -4.81
C ARG A 15 12.79 -5.03 -3.32
N LEU A 16 12.76 -6.29 -2.92
CA LEU A 16 13.02 -6.68 -1.54
C LEU A 16 14.40 -6.21 -1.08
N CYS A 17 15.43 -6.39 -1.90
CA CYS A 17 16.77 -5.89 -1.59
C CYS A 17 16.79 -4.36 -1.39
N ARG A 18 16.10 -3.60 -2.25
CA ARG A 18 15.99 -2.13 -2.10
C ARG A 18 15.23 -1.72 -0.83
N LEU A 19 14.21 -2.47 -0.44
CA LEU A 19 13.49 -2.23 0.82
C LEU A 19 14.39 -2.44 2.05
N LEU A 20 15.32 -3.41 2.00
CA LEU A 20 16.12 -3.83 3.15
C LEU A 20 17.50 -3.17 3.25
N ALA A 21 18.07 -2.70 2.14
CA ALA A 21 19.49 -2.29 2.05
C ALA A 21 19.92 -1.18 3.02
N ASN A 22 19.03 -0.26 3.36
CA ASN A 22 19.35 0.89 4.21
C ASN A 22 18.95 0.69 5.70
N ASP A 23 18.62 -0.54 6.09
CA ASP A 23 18.26 -0.82 7.47
C ASP A 23 19.51 -1.20 8.29
N PRO A 24 19.86 -0.42 9.33
CA PRO A 24 21.09 -0.65 10.11
C PRO A 24 21.10 -1.97 10.90
N LEU A 25 19.95 -2.59 11.10
CA LEU A 25 19.83 -3.89 11.76
C LEU A 25 20.02 -5.07 10.81
N ILE A 26 20.12 -4.82 9.49
CA ILE A 26 20.14 -5.85 8.46
C ILE A 26 21.45 -5.80 7.68
N ASP A 27 22.24 -6.86 7.80
CA ASP A 27 23.43 -7.10 6.96
C ASP A 27 22.98 -7.93 5.75
N LEU A 28 22.73 -7.25 4.63
CA LEU A 28 22.11 -7.83 3.45
C LEU A 28 23.15 -8.44 2.50
N THR A 29 22.89 -9.67 2.05
CA THR A 29 23.61 -10.32 0.97
C THR A 29 22.64 -10.68 -0.16
N ILE A 30 22.97 -10.30 -1.40
CA ILE A 30 22.18 -10.61 -2.59
C ILE A 30 22.72 -11.90 -3.22
N GLY A 31 21.89 -12.95 -3.28
CA GLY A 31 22.24 -14.24 -3.90
C GLY A 31 21.51 -14.46 -5.22
N ALA A 32 22.22 -14.67 -6.34
CA ALA A 32 21.65 -15.07 -7.62
C ALA A 32 22.70 -15.68 -8.55
N ARG A 33 22.27 -16.27 -9.69
CA ARG A 33 23.15 -16.95 -10.64
C ARG A 33 23.90 -16.01 -11.59
N ASP A 34 23.28 -14.91 -11.97
CA ASP A 34 23.83 -13.96 -12.94
C ASP A 34 24.80 -13.01 -12.26
N ARG A 35 26.10 -13.21 -12.52
CA ARG A 35 27.20 -12.44 -11.94
C ARG A 35 27.03 -10.93 -12.19
N ALA A 36 26.81 -10.53 -13.44
CA ALA A 36 26.75 -9.12 -13.80
C ALA A 36 25.59 -8.39 -13.10
N ARG A 37 24.42 -9.04 -13.00
CA ARG A 37 23.28 -8.49 -12.27
C ARG A 37 23.49 -8.44 -10.77
N VAL A 38 24.16 -9.45 -10.19
CA VAL A 38 24.48 -9.45 -8.75
C VAL A 38 25.43 -8.31 -8.44
N GLU A 39 26.53 -8.17 -9.20
CA GLU A 39 27.54 -7.13 -8.98
C GLU A 39 26.95 -5.73 -9.16
N ALA A 40 26.14 -5.52 -10.21
CA ALA A 40 25.49 -4.23 -10.47
C ALA A 40 24.53 -3.83 -9.32
N LEU A 41 23.66 -4.73 -8.88
CA LEU A 41 22.69 -4.44 -7.82
C LEU A 41 23.37 -4.31 -6.45
N ALA A 42 24.39 -5.11 -6.16
CA ALA A 42 25.16 -5.04 -4.94
C ALA A 42 25.91 -3.69 -4.84
N ALA A 43 26.52 -3.25 -5.95
CA ALA A 43 27.18 -1.93 -6.02
C ALA A 43 26.17 -0.77 -5.89
N GLU A 44 25.01 -0.86 -6.56
CA GLU A 44 23.92 0.14 -6.47
C GLU A 44 23.47 0.33 -5.01
N LEU A 45 23.34 -0.77 -4.26
CA LEU A 45 22.80 -0.75 -2.89
C LEU A 45 23.87 -0.68 -1.79
N GLY A 46 25.14 -0.77 -2.13
CA GLY A 46 26.23 -0.79 -1.15
C GLY A 46 26.23 -2.03 -0.25
N VAL A 47 25.78 -3.20 -0.76
CA VAL A 47 25.64 -4.44 0.00
C VAL A 47 26.47 -5.57 -0.61
N ALA A 48 26.59 -6.70 0.10
CA ALA A 48 27.31 -7.86 -0.40
C ALA A 48 26.56 -8.58 -1.54
N GLY A 49 27.31 -8.98 -2.58
CA GLY A 49 26.82 -9.80 -3.68
C GLY A 49 27.43 -11.20 -3.64
N LEU A 50 26.61 -12.22 -3.94
CA LEU A 50 27.01 -13.62 -3.97
C LEU A 50 26.48 -14.30 -5.24
N VAL A 51 27.39 -14.78 -6.09
CA VAL A 51 27.02 -15.59 -7.26
C VAL A 51 26.81 -17.05 -6.79
N LEU A 52 25.58 -17.53 -6.91
CA LEU A 52 25.16 -18.79 -6.32
C LEU A 52 24.14 -19.51 -7.19
N ASP A 53 24.39 -20.78 -7.52
CA ASP A 53 23.33 -21.71 -7.92
C ASP A 53 22.85 -22.48 -6.69
N TRP A 54 21.72 -22.05 -6.14
CA TRP A 54 21.20 -22.59 -4.88
C TRP A 54 20.93 -24.10 -4.94
N ARG A 55 20.63 -24.64 -6.13
CA ARG A 55 20.39 -26.07 -6.30
C ARG A 55 21.63 -26.95 -6.06
N ARG A 56 22.81 -26.35 -6.18
CA ARG A 56 24.09 -27.07 -6.03
C ARG A 56 24.86 -26.67 -4.79
N ASP A 57 24.80 -25.39 -4.45
CA ASP A 57 25.79 -24.77 -3.58
C ASP A 57 25.23 -24.31 -2.24
N LEU A 58 23.89 -24.31 -2.06
CA LEU A 58 23.25 -23.70 -0.88
C LEU A 58 23.68 -24.37 0.42
N ASP A 59 23.65 -25.68 0.50
CA ASP A 59 23.96 -26.41 1.72
C ASP A 59 25.43 -26.19 2.15
N ARG A 60 26.35 -26.20 1.19
CA ARG A 60 27.76 -25.88 1.43
C ARG A 60 27.94 -24.41 1.87
N LEU A 61 27.19 -23.51 1.27
CA LEU A 61 27.21 -22.10 1.64
C LEU A 61 26.76 -21.88 3.09
N LEU A 62 25.61 -22.46 3.48
CA LEU A 62 25.08 -22.33 4.83
C LEU A 62 25.98 -22.99 5.88
N ALA A 63 26.71 -24.07 5.51
CA ALA A 63 27.73 -24.66 6.38
C ALA A 63 28.96 -23.78 6.56
N SER A 64 29.37 -23.02 5.54
CA SER A 64 30.59 -22.20 5.55
C SER A 64 30.39 -20.76 5.98
N ARG A 65 29.19 -20.21 5.80
CA ARG A 65 28.82 -18.83 6.16
C ARG A 65 27.59 -18.83 7.04
N ARG A 66 27.64 -18.04 8.11
CA ARG A 66 26.50 -17.87 9.01
C ARG A 66 25.55 -16.83 8.47
N PHE A 67 24.31 -17.24 8.20
CA PHE A 67 23.17 -16.35 7.99
C PHE A 67 22.17 -16.56 9.13
N ASP A 68 21.41 -15.54 9.46
CA ASP A 68 20.37 -15.62 10.48
C ASP A 68 19.01 -15.85 9.84
N VAL A 69 18.80 -15.30 8.62
CA VAL A 69 17.60 -15.53 7.81
C VAL A 69 17.93 -15.62 6.33
N LEU A 70 17.22 -16.50 5.63
CA LEU A 70 17.21 -16.62 4.18
C LEU A 70 15.82 -16.30 3.65
N VAL A 71 15.72 -15.36 2.69
CA VAL A 71 14.48 -15.08 1.99
C VAL A 71 14.55 -15.62 0.57
N HIS A 72 13.73 -16.62 0.28
CA HIS A 72 13.68 -17.32 -1.01
C HIS A 72 12.73 -16.62 -1.98
N VAL A 73 13.27 -15.99 -3.01
CA VAL A 73 12.52 -15.27 -4.05
C VAL A 73 12.79 -15.85 -5.44
N ALA A 74 13.48 -16.98 -5.52
CA ALA A 74 13.86 -17.65 -6.78
C ALA A 74 12.75 -18.57 -7.30
N GLY A 75 11.62 -18.00 -7.72
CA GLY A 75 10.52 -18.73 -8.39
C GLY A 75 10.86 -19.27 -9.80
N PRO A 76 9.93 -19.95 -10.50
CA PRO A 76 8.57 -20.24 -10.04
C PRO A 76 8.54 -21.32 -8.94
N PHE A 77 7.59 -21.21 -8.00
CA PHE A 77 7.45 -22.17 -6.89
C PHE A 77 6.65 -23.42 -7.28
N GLN A 78 5.88 -23.34 -8.35
CA GLN A 78 5.12 -24.47 -8.88
C GLN A 78 6.02 -25.67 -9.17
N GLY A 79 5.82 -26.74 -8.41
CA GLY A 79 6.60 -27.97 -8.53
C GLY A 79 8.01 -27.91 -7.90
N GLN A 80 8.34 -26.90 -7.13
CA GLN A 80 9.52 -26.91 -6.26
C GLN A 80 9.26 -27.81 -5.03
N ASP A 81 10.34 -28.40 -4.53
CA ASP A 81 10.39 -29.08 -3.25
C ASP A 81 10.79 -28.11 -2.12
N TYR A 82 10.91 -28.63 -0.91
CA TYR A 82 11.30 -27.83 0.25
C TYR A 82 12.81 -27.87 0.56
N SER A 83 13.64 -28.29 -0.37
CA SER A 83 15.09 -28.47 -0.17
C SER A 83 15.79 -27.23 0.39
N VAL A 84 15.36 -26.02 -0.02
CA VAL A 84 15.88 -24.75 0.51
C VAL A 84 15.47 -24.55 1.98
N ALA A 85 14.21 -24.79 2.32
CA ALA A 85 13.72 -24.66 3.69
C ALA A 85 14.36 -25.72 4.60
N GLU A 86 14.50 -26.95 4.11
CA GLU A 86 15.16 -28.04 4.83
C GLU A 86 16.65 -27.77 5.08
N ALA A 87 17.36 -27.19 4.11
CA ALA A 87 18.72 -26.72 4.31
C ALA A 87 18.79 -25.64 5.40
N CYS A 88 17.87 -24.67 5.38
CA CYS A 88 17.78 -23.65 6.44
C CYS A 88 17.55 -24.26 7.82
N ILE A 89 16.66 -25.25 7.94
CA ILE A 89 16.41 -25.97 9.20
C ILE A 89 17.69 -26.66 9.69
N ARG A 90 18.39 -27.40 8.82
CA ARG A 90 19.64 -28.11 9.19
C ARG A 90 20.72 -27.17 9.73
N HIS A 91 20.77 -25.94 9.21
CA HIS A 91 21.82 -24.98 9.58
C HIS A 91 21.33 -23.91 10.60
N GLY A 92 20.14 -24.07 11.18
CA GLY A 92 19.62 -23.15 12.19
C GLY A 92 19.31 -21.74 11.64
N VAL A 93 18.92 -21.63 10.38
CA VAL A 93 18.61 -20.39 9.66
C VAL A 93 17.10 -20.22 9.53
N HIS A 94 16.57 -19.03 9.84
CA HIS A 94 15.16 -18.73 9.55
C HIS A 94 14.92 -18.71 8.04
N TYR A 95 13.78 -19.26 7.61
CA TYR A 95 13.39 -19.31 6.20
C TYR A 95 12.12 -18.53 5.96
N LEU A 96 12.13 -17.67 4.95
CA LEU A 96 10.95 -16.99 4.42
C LEU A 96 10.90 -17.18 2.91
N ASP A 97 9.69 -17.22 2.31
CA ASP A 97 9.53 -17.16 0.86
C ASP A 97 8.36 -16.24 0.45
N LEU A 98 8.33 -15.88 -0.84
CA LEU A 98 7.28 -15.08 -1.46
C LEU A 98 6.35 -15.95 -2.33
N SER A 99 6.22 -17.23 -2.04
CA SER A 99 5.36 -18.13 -2.81
C SER A 99 3.89 -17.75 -2.70
N ASP A 100 3.20 -17.81 -3.82
CA ASP A 100 1.75 -17.79 -3.94
C ASP A 100 1.19 -19.14 -4.44
N ASP A 101 2.06 -20.12 -4.63
CA ASP A 101 1.65 -21.46 -5.03
C ASP A 101 0.93 -22.17 -3.88
N ARG A 102 -0.34 -22.54 -4.13
CA ARG A 102 -1.19 -23.15 -3.10
C ARG A 102 -0.59 -24.43 -2.52
N ALA A 103 -0.08 -25.32 -3.36
CA ALA A 103 0.46 -26.60 -2.90
C ALA A 103 1.72 -26.41 -2.06
N PHE A 104 2.60 -25.48 -2.47
CA PHE A 104 3.82 -25.15 -1.74
C PHE A 104 3.53 -24.48 -0.41
N VAL A 105 2.67 -23.44 -0.40
CA VAL A 105 2.37 -22.69 0.81
C VAL A 105 1.58 -23.52 1.82
N CYS A 106 0.52 -24.22 1.38
CA CYS A 106 -0.31 -25.03 2.28
C CYS A 106 0.41 -26.27 2.80
N GLY A 107 1.43 -26.77 2.11
CA GLY A 107 2.14 -27.98 2.52
C GLY A 107 3.41 -27.72 3.33
N ILE A 108 3.72 -26.47 3.67
CA ILE A 108 4.94 -26.11 4.41
C ILE A 108 4.92 -26.64 5.86
N ASP A 109 3.75 -26.86 6.43
CA ASP A 109 3.52 -27.35 7.79
C ASP A 109 4.11 -28.74 8.04
N ARG A 110 4.37 -29.54 6.97
CA ARG A 110 5.10 -30.82 7.09
C ARG A 110 6.50 -30.67 7.69
N LEU A 111 7.08 -29.49 7.64
CA LEU A 111 8.39 -29.17 8.21
C LEU A 111 8.30 -28.67 9.66
N ASP A 112 7.10 -28.54 10.25
CA ASP A 112 6.87 -27.88 11.53
C ASP A 112 7.68 -28.52 12.68
N ALA A 113 7.63 -29.85 12.79
CA ALA A 113 8.35 -30.56 13.85
C ALA A 113 9.87 -30.34 13.77
N ALA A 114 10.44 -30.43 12.56
CA ALA A 114 11.88 -30.22 12.34
C ALA A 114 12.28 -28.77 12.59
N ALA A 115 11.47 -27.81 12.15
CA ALA A 115 11.73 -26.38 12.36
C ALA A 115 11.64 -26.01 13.85
N LYS A 116 10.69 -26.56 14.60
CA LYS A 116 10.60 -26.41 16.07
C LYS A 116 11.81 -26.98 16.78
N ALA A 117 12.22 -28.17 16.41
CA ALA A 117 13.42 -28.83 16.98
C ALA A 117 14.70 -28.02 16.75
N ALA A 118 14.82 -27.39 15.57
CA ALA A 118 15.94 -26.50 15.23
C ALA A 118 15.81 -25.09 15.81
N GLY A 119 14.68 -24.72 16.43
CA GLY A 119 14.44 -23.39 16.98
C GLY A 119 14.29 -22.29 15.93
N VAL A 120 13.93 -22.62 14.69
CA VAL A 120 13.79 -21.66 13.59
C VAL A 120 12.35 -21.40 13.18
N LEU A 121 12.12 -20.26 12.55
CA LEU A 121 10.89 -19.96 11.83
C LEU A 121 11.08 -20.36 10.36
N VAL A 122 10.12 -21.13 9.83
CA VAL A 122 9.98 -21.45 8.40
C VAL A 122 8.63 -20.90 7.97
N CYS A 123 8.63 -19.80 7.24
CA CYS A 123 7.40 -19.07 6.87
C CYS A 123 7.26 -19.01 5.36
N SER A 124 6.17 -19.60 4.83
CA SER A 124 5.88 -19.59 3.40
C SER A 124 4.76 -18.60 3.06
N GLY A 125 4.89 -17.91 1.93
CA GLY A 125 3.90 -16.98 1.44
C GLY A 125 3.96 -15.60 2.08
N ALA A 126 5.14 -15.09 2.44
CA ALA A 126 5.33 -13.71 2.92
C ALA A 126 5.21 -12.69 1.77
N SER A 127 4.05 -12.69 1.11
CA SER A 127 3.76 -11.93 -0.12
C SER A 127 2.34 -11.33 -0.07
N THR A 128 1.86 -10.76 -1.19
CA THR A 128 0.46 -10.26 -1.28
C THR A 128 -0.53 -11.36 -0.92
N ALA A 129 -0.36 -12.53 -1.52
CA ALA A 129 -1.09 -13.77 -1.24
C ALA A 129 -0.12 -14.76 -0.57
N PRO A 130 -0.36 -15.25 0.68
CA PRO A 130 -1.51 -14.93 1.51
C PRO A 130 -1.28 -13.84 2.58
N ALA A 131 -0.06 -13.30 2.76
CA ALA A 131 0.24 -12.51 3.96
C ALA A 131 -0.58 -11.21 4.07
N LEU A 132 -0.64 -10.40 2.99
CA LEU A 132 -1.42 -9.15 3.02
C LEU A 132 -2.92 -9.43 3.04
N THR A 133 -3.40 -10.39 2.24
CA THR A 133 -4.83 -10.75 2.20
C THR A 133 -5.32 -11.28 3.54
N ALA A 134 -4.51 -12.06 4.25
CA ALA A 134 -4.82 -12.56 5.58
C ALA A 134 -4.81 -11.45 6.64
N ALA A 135 -3.83 -10.55 6.61
CA ALA A 135 -3.75 -9.42 7.56
C ALA A 135 -4.99 -8.52 7.48
N ILE A 136 -5.53 -8.31 6.27
CA ILE A 136 -6.76 -7.52 6.07
C ILE A 136 -7.97 -8.26 6.63
N LEU A 137 -8.07 -9.57 6.40
CA LEU A 137 -9.14 -10.39 6.98
C LEU A 137 -9.05 -10.42 8.50
N GLU A 138 -7.87 -10.63 9.06
CA GLU A 138 -7.62 -10.61 10.51
C GLU A 138 -8.04 -9.29 11.13
N GLN A 139 -7.67 -8.16 10.51
CA GLN A 139 -8.09 -6.84 10.98
C GLN A 139 -9.63 -6.72 11.04
N ALA A 140 -10.35 -7.17 10.02
CA ALA A 140 -11.81 -7.11 10.02
C ALA A 140 -12.45 -8.01 11.10
N LEU A 141 -11.86 -9.19 11.33
CA LEU A 141 -12.31 -10.11 12.39
C LEU A 141 -12.04 -9.53 13.78
N ASP A 142 -10.87 -8.93 14.01
CA ASP A 142 -10.50 -8.28 15.27
C ASP A 142 -11.40 -7.06 15.56
N GLU A 143 -11.88 -6.37 14.53
CA GLU A 143 -12.89 -5.30 14.62
C GLU A 143 -14.33 -5.84 14.82
N GLY A 144 -14.51 -7.15 15.02
CA GLY A 144 -15.78 -7.79 15.34
C GLY A 144 -16.67 -8.12 14.13
N MET A 145 -16.14 -8.09 12.90
CA MET A 145 -16.87 -8.52 11.71
C MET A 145 -16.94 -10.04 11.66
N ALA A 146 -18.14 -10.61 11.52
CA ALA A 146 -18.30 -12.02 11.16
C ALA A 146 -18.17 -12.14 9.64
N VAL A 147 -17.17 -12.90 9.14
CA VAL A 147 -16.90 -13.03 7.70
C VAL A 147 -17.20 -14.45 7.25
N ASP A 148 -18.20 -14.60 6.37
CA ASP A 148 -18.60 -15.88 5.78
C ASP A 148 -18.00 -16.09 4.38
N ARG A 149 -17.77 -14.97 3.66
CA ARG A 149 -17.26 -15.00 2.30
C ARG A 149 -16.17 -13.94 2.09
N VAL A 150 -15.11 -14.34 1.39
CA VAL A 150 -14.04 -13.47 0.94
C VAL A 150 -13.94 -13.53 -0.59
N SER A 151 -13.85 -12.39 -1.25
CA SER A 151 -13.59 -12.30 -2.68
C SER A 151 -12.50 -11.28 -2.92
N PHE A 152 -11.40 -11.68 -3.56
CA PHE A 152 -10.35 -10.71 -3.89
C PHE A 152 -9.85 -10.88 -5.32
N ALA A 153 -9.28 -9.80 -5.85
CA ALA A 153 -8.67 -9.78 -7.17
C ALA A 153 -7.44 -8.87 -7.21
N ILE A 154 -6.34 -9.42 -7.73
CA ILE A 154 -5.10 -8.70 -8.02
C ILE A 154 -5.13 -8.29 -9.49
N VAL A 155 -5.01 -6.99 -9.79
CA VAL A 155 -5.11 -6.44 -11.15
C VAL A 155 -3.93 -5.51 -11.45
N PRO A 156 -2.77 -6.07 -11.85
CA PRO A 156 -1.57 -5.28 -12.14
C PRO A 156 -1.75 -4.39 -13.36
N GLY A 157 -0.99 -3.31 -13.42
CA GLY A 157 -0.85 -2.48 -14.62
C GLY A 157 -0.15 -3.22 -15.76
N ASN A 158 -0.48 -2.88 -17.00
CA ASN A 158 0.11 -3.55 -18.16
C ASN A 158 1.59 -3.17 -18.38
N ASP A 159 2.00 -2.00 -17.92
CA ASP A 159 3.41 -1.57 -17.94
C ASP A 159 4.26 -2.15 -16.81
N ALA A 160 3.64 -2.84 -15.84
CA ALA A 160 4.38 -3.50 -14.77
C ALA A 160 5.36 -4.55 -15.32
N PRO A 161 6.62 -4.58 -14.84
CA PRO A 161 7.60 -5.57 -15.29
C PRO A 161 7.14 -6.98 -14.95
N ARG A 162 7.13 -7.84 -15.96
CA ARG A 162 6.74 -9.23 -15.86
C ARG A 162 7.97 -10.11 -15.94
N GLY A 163 8.31 -10.79 -14.85
CA GLY A 163 9.36 -11.78 -14.87
C GLY A 163 8.93 -13.02 -15.64
N ARG A 164 9.88 -13.70 -16.32
CA ARG A 164 9.63 -14.96 -17.03
C ARG A 164 8.95 -16.00 -16.14
N ALA A 165 9.39 -16.12 -14.89
CA ALA A 165 8.83 -17.05 -13.91
C ALA A 165 7.31 -16.81 -13.68
N LEU A 166 6.86 -15.54 -13.59
CA LEU A 166 5.45 -15.19 -13.45
C LEU A 166 4.62 -15.60 -14.66
N ILE A 167 5.14 -15.35 -15.89
CA ILE A 167 4.45 -15.74 -17.13
C ILE A 167 4.34 -17.26 -17.22
N GLU A 168 5.41 -17.99 -16.94
CA GLU A 168 5.42 -19.45 -16.92
C GLU A 168 4.46 -20.02 -15.87
N ALA A 169 4.38 -19.43 -14.68
CA ALA A 169 3.45 -19.81 -13.61
C ALA A 169 1.98 -19.66 -14.08
N ILE A 170 1.61 -18.49 -14.61
CA ILE A 170 0.26 -18.23 -15.12
C ILE A 170 -0.12 -19.24 -16.20
N LEU A 171 0.74 -19.44 -17.21
CA LEU A 171 0.45 -20.29 -18.37
C LEU A 171 0.51 -21.79 -18.04
N SER A 172 1.26 -22.18 -17.03
CA SER A 172 1.30 -23.57 -16.58
C SER A 172 0.00 -23.99 -15.90
N GLY A 173 -0.69 -23.05 -15.23
CA GLY A 173 -1.94 -23.29 -14.52
C GLY A 173 -3.20 -23.05 -15.37
N ALA A 174 -3.16 -22.14 -16.35
CA ALA A 174 -4.34 -21.70 -17.09
C ALA A 174 -5.13 -22.87 -17.69
N GLY A 175 -6.44 -22.90 -17.42
CA GLY A 175 -7.36 -23.95 -17.86
C GLY A 175 -7.41 -25.19 -16.97
N LYS A 176 -6.50 -25.37 -16.03
CA LYS A 176 -6.52 -26.53 -15.11
C LYS A 176 -7.60 -26.39 -14.04
N PRO A 177 -8.16 -27.47 -13.53
CA PRO A 177 -9.10 -27.43 -12.42
C PRO A 177 -8.41 -26.88 -11.16
N ILE A 178 -9.15 -26.09 -10.37
CA ILE A 178 -8.68 -25.62 -9.06
C ILE A 178 -9.05 -26.71 -8.05
N PRO A 179 -8.06 -27.30 -7.36
CA PRO A 179 -8.33 -28.28 -6.32
C PRO A 179 -9.26 -27.69 -5.24
N ASP A 180 -10.06 -28.54 -4.62
CA ASP A 180 -11.04 -28.18 -3.57
C ASP A 180 -12.11 -27.14 -3.98
N GLN A 181 -12.21 -26.82 -5.28
CA GLN A 181 -13.25 -25.94 -5.84
C GLN A 181 -13.91 -26.58 -7.07
N PRO A 182 -14.82 -27.56 -6.86
CA PRO A 182 -15.45 -28.30 -7.95
C PRO A 182 -16.06 -27.39 -9.02
N GLY A 183 -15.78 -27.69 -10.28
CA GLY A 183 -16.28 -26.92 -11.43
C GLY A 183 -15.54 -25.61 -11.72
N ARG A 184 -14.58 -25.22 -10.90
CA ARG A 184 -13.74 -24.05 -11.16
C ARG A 184 -12.39 -24.41 -11.78
N HIS A 185 -11.96 -23.57 -12.71
CA HIS A 185 -10.69 -23.72 -13.41
C HIS A 185 -9.90 -22.41 -13.31
N VAL A 186 -8.60 -22.51 -13.31
CA VAL A 186 -7.69 -21.34 -13.41
C VAL A 186 -7.94 -20.63 -14.73
N TRP A 187 -8.17 -19.32 -14.72
CA TRP A 187 -8.64 -18.53 -15.86
C TRP A 187 -9.97 -19.04 -16.43
N GLY A 188 -10.81 -19.68 -15.61
CA GLY A 188 -12.08 -20.26 -16.00
C GLY A 188 -13.27 -19.31 -15.90
N SER A 189 -13.18 -18.25 -15.11
CA SER A 189 -14.24 -17.27 -14.90
C SER A 189 -13.91 -15.94 -15.56
N LEU A 190 -14.95 -15.18 -15.93
CA LEU A 190 -14.82 -13.78 -16.33
C LEU A 190 -15.69 -12.93 -15.38
N ARG A 191 -15.06 -12.16 -14.51
CA ARG A 191 -15.71 -11.24 -13.58
C ARG A 191 -15.21 -9.83 -13.83
N ARG A 192 -16.09 -8.84 -13.67
CA ARG A 192 -15.66 -7.44 -13.63
C ARG A 192 -15.54 -6.99 -12.20
N VAL A 193 -14.38 -6.46 -11.85
CA VAL A 193 -14.05 -5.95 -10.53
C VAL A 193 -13.81 -4.45 -10.65
N ALA A 194 -14.54 -3.66 -9.88
CA ALA A 194 -14.32 -2.22 -9.79
C ALA A 194 -13.21 -1.98 -8.76
N VAL A 195 -12.08 -1.42 -9.21
CA VAL A 195 -10.99 -1.02 -8.31
C VAL A 195 -10.98 0.51 -8.26
N PRO A 196 -11.03 1.10 -7.07
CA PRO A 196 -11.00 2.55 -6.91
C PRO A 196 -9.84 3.19 -7.67
N GLY A 197 -10.12 4.26 -8.41
CA GLY A 197 -9.11 4.95 -9.23
C GLY A 197 -8.64 4.23 -10.50
N LEU A 198 -8.96 2.93 -10.68
CA LEU A 198 -8.60 2.15 -11.87
C LEU A 198 -9.81 1.79 -12.75
N GLY A 199 -11.03 2.06 -12.28
CA GLY A 199 -12.26 1.69 -12.96
C GLY A 199 -12.55 0.20 -12.90
N ARG A 200 -13.31 -0.32 -13.90
CA ARG A 200 -13.66 -1.75 -13.97
C ARG A 200 -12.64 -2.53 -14.78
N ARG A 201 -12.03 -3.52 -14.16
CA ARG A 201 -11.09 -4.46 -14.80
C ARG A 201 -11.64 -5.88 -14.80
N TRP A 202 -11.17 -6.69 -15.74
CA TRP A 202 -11.48 -8.11 -15.75
C TRP A 202 -10.64 -8.85 -14.70
N ALA A 203 -11.23 -9.86 -14.06
CA ALA A 203 -10.56 -10.82 -13.20
C ALA A 203 -11.03 -12.23 -13.52
N ALA A 204 -10.12 -13.17 -13.46
CA ALA A 204 -10.34 -14.61 -13.63
C ALA A 204 -9.90 -15.36 -12.38
N SER A 205 -10.51 -16.52 -12.14
CA SER A 205 -10.17 -17.40 -11.01
C SER A 205 -8.72 -17.88 -11.07
N CYS A 206 -8.05 -17.92 -9.91
CA CYS A 206 -6.68 -18.39 -9.72
C CYS A 206 -6.61 -19.46 -8.65
N ASP A 207 -5.62 -20.36 -8.76
CA ASP A 207 -5.29 -21.35 -7.74
C ASP A 207 -4.28 -20.73 -6.76
N LEU A 208 -4.80 -20.09 -5.71
CA LEU A 208 -4.04 -19.43 -4.65
C LEU A 208 -4.30 -20.10 -3.30
N PRO A 209 -3.45 -19.91 -2.28
CA PRO A 209 -3.56 -20.62 -1.01
C PRO A 209 -4.74 -20.22 -0.13
N GLU A 210 -5.27 -18.99 -0.28
CA GLU A 210 -6.29 -18.43 0.61
C GLU A 210 -7.57 -19.26 0.74
N PRO A 211 -8.14 -19.87 -0.32
CA PRO A 211 -9.36 -20.67 -0.16
C PRO A 211 -9.21 -21.82 0.84
N ALA A 212 -8.06 -22.49 0.85
CA ALA A 212 -7.76 -23.54 1.80
C ALA A 212 -7.42 -22.99 3.18
N LEU A 213 -6.53 -21.99 3.24
CA LEU A 213 -6.05 -21.39 4.48
C LEU A 213 -7.13 -20.65 5.24
N PHE A 214 -7.97 -19.86 4.56
CA PHE A 214 -9.02 -19.07 5.20
C PHE A 214 -10.13 -19.97 5.76
N ARG A 215 -10.45 -21.06 5.05
CA ARG A 215 -11.37 -22.07 5.58
C ARG A 215 -10.81 -22.73 6.84
N GLN A 216 -9.55 -23.17 6.80
CA GLN A 216 -8.92 -23.87 7.90
C GLN A 216 -8.70 -22.97 9.12
N ARG A 217 -8.23 -21.74 8.89
CA ARG A 217 -7.79 -20.84 9.96
C ARG A 217 -8.90 -19.99 10.55
N PHE A 218 -9.83 -19.52 9.72
CA PHE A 218 -10.86 -18.52 10.09
C PHE A 218 -12.28 -19.04 9.95
N GLY A 219 -12.48 -20.26 9.41
CA GLY A 219 -13.82 -20.81 9.21
C GLY A 219 -14.59 -20.16 8.05
N VAL A 220 -13.92 -19.41 7.16
CA VAL A 220 -14.57 -18.74 6.01
C VAL A 220 -15.16 -19.80 5.08
N ALA A 221 -16.48 -19.74 4.87
CA ALA A 221 -17.23 -20.74 4.10
C ALA A 221 -16.86 -20.74 2.61
N ALA A 222 -16.63 -19.58 2.02
CA ALA A 222 -16.31 -19.44 0.60
C ALA A 222 -15.26 -18.36 0.35
N THR A 223 -14.22 -18.69 -0.43
CA THR A 223 -13.22 -17.73 -0.88
C THR A 223 -13.11 -17.76 -2.40
N TYR A 224 -13.15 -16.59 -3.03
CA TYR A 224 -12.82 -16.40 -4.45
C TYR A 224 -11.48 -15.67 -4.54
N ALA A 225 -10.51 -16.33 -5.14
CA ALA A 225 -9.21 -15.75 -5.46
C ALA A 225 -9.13 -15.46 -6.96
N GLY A 226 -8.82 -14.23 -7.33
CA GLY A 226 -8.79 -13.81 -8.73
C GLY A 226 -7.56 -13.00 -9.10
N ALA A 227 -7.18 -13.07 -10.39
CA ALA A 227 -6.20 -12.18 -10.98
C ALA A 227 -6.69 -11.65 -12.32
N GLY A 228 -6.24 -10.44 -12.69
CA GLY A 228 -6.63 -9.80 -13.93
C GLY A 228 -5.44 -9.30 -14.74
N LEU A 229 -5.71 -8.98 -15.99
CA LEU A 229 -4.82 -8.21 -16.85
C LEU A 229 -5.51 -6.90 -17.20
N GLU A 230 -4.77 -5.79 -17.22
CA GLU A 230 -5.34 -4.47 -17.49
C GLU A 230 -6.03 -4.39 -18.85
N LEU A 231 -5.35 -4.88 -19.90
CA LEU A 231 -5.89 -4.86 -21.26
C LEU A 231 -6.90 -5.99 -21.44
N SER A 232 -8.14 -5.63 -21.76
CA SER A 232 -9.23 -6.60 -21.99
C SER A 232 -8.88 -7.63 -23.07
N VAL A 233 -8.17 -7.23 -24.12
CA VAL A 233 -7.74 -8.13 -25.21
C VAL A 233 -6.81 -9.22 -24.70
N LEU A 234 -5.86 -8.90 -23.81
CA LEU A 234 -4.97 -9.88 -23.21
C LEU A 234 -5.70 -10.79 -22.24
N HIS A 235 -6.61 -10.22 -21.43
CA HIS A 235 -7.37 -10.98 -20.45
C HIS A 235 -8.35 -11.98 -21.11
N ILE A 236 -9.15 -11.51 -22.06
CA ILE A 236 -10.10 -12.35 -22.80
C ILE A 236 -9.34 -13.34 -23.69
N GLY A 237 -8.24 -12.91 -24.33
CA GLY A 237 -7.40 -13.78 -25.13
C GLY A 237 -6.85 -14.97 -24.31
N LEU A 238 -6.34 -14.72 -23.11
CA LEU A 238 -5.85 -15.80 -22.22
C LEU A 238 -7.01 -16.70 -21.75
N TRP A 239 -8.18 -16.13 -21.44
CA TRP A 239 -9.36 -16.90 -21.09
C TRP A 239 -9.80 -17.84 -22.24
N LEU A 240 -9.78 -17.36 -23.49
CA LEU A 240 -10.07 -18.18 -24.67
C LEU A 240 -9.00 -19.28 -24.88
N LEU A 241 -7.71 -18.93 -24.75
CA LEU A 241 -6.62 -19.88 -24.85
C LEU A 241 -6.67 -20.97 -23.75
N ALA A 242 -7.26 -20.69 -22.61
CA ALA A 242 -7.46 -21.67 -21.55
C ALA A 242 -8.55 -22.73 -21.87
N VAL A 243 -9.46 -22.48 -22.84
CA VAL A 243 -10.55 -23.41 -23.20
C VAL A 243 -10.03 -24.77 -23.66
N PRO A 244 -9.08 -24.88 -24.60
CA PRO A 244 -8.56 -26.20 -25.01
C PRO A 244 -7.93 -26.99 -23.85
N VAL A 245 -7.33 -26.31 -22.87
CA VAL A 245 -6.81 -26.99 -21.67
C VAL A 245 -7.96 -27.49 -20.80
N ARG A 246 -9.00 -26.70 -20.59
CA ARG A 246 -10.22 -27.11 -19.86
C ARG A 246 -10.93 -28.30 -20.50
N LEU A 247 -10.94 -28.36 -21.81
CA LEU A 247 -11.53 -29.48 -22.58
C LEU A 247 -10.60 -30.71 -22.68
N GLY A 248 -9.40 -30.67 -22.10
CA GLY A 248 -8.44 -31.77 -22.14
C GLY A 248 -7.72 -31.95 -23.49
N VAL A 249 -7.95 -31.06 -24.46
CA VAL A 249 -7.28 -31.08 -25.77
C VAL A 249 -5.80 -30.74 -25.65
N LEU A 250 -5.46 -29.79 -24.77
CA LEU A 250 -4.10 -29.41 -24.45
C LEU A 250 -3.79 -29.71 -22.98
N ARG A 251 -2.56 -30.09 -22.70
CA ARG A 251 -2.10 -30.34 -21.31
C ARG A 251 -1.74 -29.05 -20.56
N SER A 252 -1.24 -28.03 -21.28
CA SER A 252 -0.78 -26.76 -20.70
C SER A 252 -0.51 -25.73 -21.79
N LEU A 253 -0.60 -24.44 -21.46
CA LEU A 253 -0.16 -23.33 -22.31
C LEU A 253 1.32 -22.96 -22.13
N LYS A 254 2.07 -23.65 -21.26
CA LYS A 254 3.49 -23.36 -20.99
C LYS A 254 4.37 -23.30 -22.25
N PRO A 255 4.20 -24.17 -23.30
CA PRO A 255 4.97 -24.06 -24.53
C PRO A 255 4.76 -22.74 -25.29
N ALA A 256 3.63 -22.08 -25.11
CA ALA A 256 3.31 -20.79 -25.72
C ALA A 256 3.82 -19.57 -24.91
N ALA A 257 4.59 -19.79 -23.85
CA ALA A 257 5.02 -18.69 -22.95
C ALA A 257 5.83 -17.61 -23.65
N MET A 258 6.78 -18.00 -24.50
CA MET A 258 7.63 -17.02 -25.22
C MET A 258 6.85 -16.17 -26.23
N PRO A 259 6.05 -16.74 -27.15
CA PRO A 259 5.26 -15.92 -28.08
C PRO A 259 4.20 -15.07 -27.36
N LEU A 260 3.55 -15.55 -26.30
CA LEU A 260 2.58 -14.77 -25.54
C LEU A 260 3.25 -13.64 -24.75
N ALA A 261 4.43 -13.87 -24.21
CA ALA A 261 5.24 -12.81 -23.58
C ALA A 261 5.59 -11.71 -24.59
N TRP A 262 6.04 -12.09 -25.79
CA TRP A 262 6.38 -11.14 -26.85
C TRP A 262 5.16 -10.29 -27.27
N ILE A 263 3.97 -10.89 -27.43
CA ILE A 263 2.73 -10.17 -27.71
C ILE A 263 2.41 -9.19 -26.56
N ALA A 264 2.49 -9.64 -25.32
CA ALA A 264 2.22 -8.81 -24.15
C ALA A 264 3.18 -7.62 -24.07
N ASP A 265 4.46 -7.81 -24.40
CA ASP A 265 5.45 -6.75 -24.41
C ASP A 265 5.19 -5.72 -25.53
N ARG A 266 4.73 -6.16 -26.71
CA ARG A 266 4.32 -5.24 -27.80
C ARG A 266 3.09 -4.39 -27.44
N LEU A 267 2.20 -4.93 -26.61
CA LEU A 267 1.01 -4.24 -26.13
C LEU A 267 1.27 -3.43 -24.85
N ARG A 268 2.51 -3.37 -24.37
CA ARG A 268 2.86 -2.69 -23.12
C ARG A 268 2.52 -1.20 -23.15
N ALA A 269 2.77 -0.53 -24.27
CA ALA A 269 2.49 0.89 -24.46
C ALA A 269 1.00 1.28 -24.40
N PHE A 270 0.08 0.33 -24.53
CA PHE A 270 -1.38 0.56 -24.46
C PHE A 270 -1.96 0.43 -23.05
N GLY A 271 -1.13 0.18 -22.05
CA GLY A 271 -1.53 0.09 -20.66
C GLY A 271 -0.97 1.20 -19.81
N THR A 272 -1.17 1.04 -18.50
CA THR A 272 -0.65 1.96 -17.49
C THR A 272 0.30 1.24 -16.54
N ASP A 273 1.03 2.02 -15.75
CA ASP A 273 1.84 1.53 -14.63
C ASP A 273 1.01 1.30 -13.35
N LYS A 274 -0.33 1.54 -13.41
CA LYS A 274 -1.23 1.50 -12.26
C LYS A 274 -1.82 0.12 -12.08
N GLY A 275 -1.55 -0.47 -10.93
CA GLY A 275 -2.11 -1.75 -10.51
C GLY A 275 -2.92 -1.62 -9.23
N GLY A 276 -3.71 -2.65 -8.89
CA GLY A 276 -4.48 -2.66 -7.66
C GLY A 276 -4.82 -4.04 -7.14
N LEU A 277 -5.31 -4.05 -5.91
CA LEU A 277 -5.90 -5.18 -5.23
C LEU A 277 -7.24 -4.71 -4.65
N ARG A 278 -8.27 -5.52 -4.79
CA ARG A 278 -9.55 -5.34 -4.10
C ARG A 278 -9.88 -6.60 -3.32
N ILE A 279 -10.34 -6.42 -2.11
CA ILE A 279 -10.81 -7.49 -1.22
C ILE A 279 -12.20 -7.11 -0.72
N ASP A 280 -13.18 -7.95 -1.03
CA ASP A 280 -14.55 -7.83 -0.54
C ASP A 280 -14.78 -8.89 0.54
N LEU A 281 -15.19 -8.47 1.72
CA LEU A 281 -15.57 -9.30 2.85
C LEU A 281 -17.07 -9.21 3.04
N GLU A 282 -17.76 -10.35 3.06
CA GLU A 282 -19.19 -10.44 3.28
C GLU A 282 -19.49 -11.32 4.49
N GLY A 283 -20.40 -10.89 5.33
CA GLY A 283 -20.85 -11.63 6.50
C GLY A 283 -22.28 -11.30 6.86
N THR A 284 -22.81 -11.96 7.88
CA THR A 284 -24.22 -11.84 8.31
C THR A 284 -24.60 -10.42 8.75
N ARG A 285 -23.65 -9.58 9.12
CA ARG A 285 -23.87 -8.20 9.62
C ARG A 285 -23.50 -7.12 8.60
N GLY A 286 -23.21 -7.47 7.37
CA GLY A 286 -22.87 -6.54 6.30
C GLY A 286 -21.69 -6.96 5.46
N ALA A 287 -21.25 -6.04 4.59
CA ALA A 287 -20.10 -6.22 3.73
C ALA A 287 -19.11 -5.06 3.90
N ARG A 288 -17.82 -5.34 3.74
CA ARG A 288 -16.76 -4.32 3.71
C ARG A 288 -15.84 -4.59 2.54
N THR A 289 -15.36 -3.53 1.95
CA THR A 289 -14.36 -3.59 0.87
C THR A 289 -13.09 -2.92 1.32
N TRP A 290 -11.97 -3.60 1.16
CA TRP A 290 -10.64 -3.00 1.25
C TRP A 290 -9.99 -3.00 -0.13
N SER A 291 -9.28 -1.95 -0.44
CA SER A 291 -8.62 -1.83 -1.74
C SER A 291 -7.22 -1.23 -1.61
N LEU A 292 -6.39 -1.52 -2.60
CA LEU A 292 -5.06 -0.94 -2.78
C LEU A 292 -4.91 -0.50 -4.23
N VAL A 293 -4.29 0.65 -4.44
CA VAL A 293 -3.82 1.12 -5.76
C VAL A 293 -2.36 1.52 -5.66
N ALA A 294 -1.54 1.00 -6.54
CA ALA A 294 -0.15 1.37 -6.71
C ALA A 294 0.05 2.08 -8.05
N GLU A 295 0.74 3.20 -8.04
CA GLU A 295 1.03 4.05 -9.21
C GLU A 295 2.54 4.24 -9.36
N GLY A 296 2.98 4.77 -10.50
CA GLY A 296 4.38 5.14 -10.72
C GLY A 296 5.35 3.97 -10.80
N GLY A 297 4.86 2.79 -11.17
CA GLY A 297 5.67 1.59 -11.25
C GLY A 297 5.93 0.89 -9.91
N ASP A 298 5.26 1.34 -8.83
CA ASP A 298 5.48 0.80 -7.48
C ASP A 298 4.70 -0.48 -7.19
N GLY A 299 3.75 -0.87 -8.06
CA GLY A 299 2.97 -2.09 -7.90
C GLY A 299 3.78 -3.36 -7.60
N PRO A 300 4.89 -3.62 -8.29
CA PRO A 300 5.74 -4.78 -8.03
C PRO A 300 6.49 -4.78 -6.68
N PHE A 301 6.46 -3.68 -5.89
CA PHE A 301 6.95 -3.68 -4.51
C PHE A 301 5.95 -4.37 -3.56
N VAL A 302 4.64 -4.29 -3.83
CA VAL A 302 3.59 -4.83 -2.94
C VAL A 302 3.87 -6.28 -2.52
N PRO A 303 4.20 -7.22 -3.42
CA PRO A 303 4.50 -8.60 -3.03
C PRO A 303 5.76 -8.76 -2.15
N ALA A 304 6.68 -7.80 -2.17
CA ALA A 304 7.91 -7.86 -1.39
C ALA A 304 7.78 -7.25 0.01
N THR A 305 6.75 -6.42 0.24
CA THR A 305 6.61 -5.69 1.51
C THR A 305 6.30 -6.58 2.71
N PRO A 306 5.48 -7.65 2.64
CA PRO A 306 5.29 -8.53 3.79
C PRO A 306 6.58 -9.22 4.23
N ALA A 307 7.40 -9.67 3.28
CA ALA A 307 8.70 -10.25 3.60
C ALA A 307 9.65 -9.22 4.23
N ALA A 308 9.67 -7.98 3.72
CA ALA A 308 10.47 -6.91 4.31
C ALA A 308 10.06 -6.61 5.76
N ALA A 309 8.75 -6.48 6.01
CA ALA A 309 8.21 -6.29 7.36
C ALA A 309 8.60 -7.43 8.30
N LEU A 310 8.47 -8.68 7.85
CA LEU A 310 8.78 -9.85 8.68
C LEU A 310 10.29 -9.98 8.96
N VAL A 311 11.16 -9.68 7.99
CA VAL A 311 12.62 -9.62 8.20
C VAL A 311 12.98 -8.57 9.26
N ARG A 312 12.37 -7.39 9.22
CA ARG A 312 12.58 -6.35 10.25
C ARG A 312 12.07 -6.76 11.62
N LYS A 313 10.92 -7.40 11.71
CA LYS A 313 10.41 -7.95 12.98
C LYS A 313 11.37 -8.99 13.55
N LEU A 314 11.91 -9.87 12.71
CA LEU A 314 12.96 -10.82 13.13
C LEU A 314 14.22 -10.11 13.61
N ALA A 315 14.67 -9.07 12.89
CA ALA A 315 15.87 -8.30 13.26
C ALA A 315 15.72 -7.58 14.61
N ARG A 316 14.50 -7.16 14.97
CA ARG A 316 14.17 -6.54 16.26
C ARG A 316 13.85 -7.54 17.37
N GLY A 317 13.83 -8.85 17.06
CA GLY A 317 13.48 -9.89 18.03
C GLY A 317 11.98 -9.93 18.40
N GLU A 318 11.12 -9.31 17.59
CA GLU A 318 9.67 -9.23 17.83
C GLU A 318 8.91 -10.51 17.43
N VAL A 319 9.57 -11.48 16.82
CA VAL A 319 8.97 -12.75 16.38
C VAL A 319 9.44 -13.88 17.27
N SER A 320 8.60 -14.32 18.20
CA SER A 320 8.87 -15.46 19.09
C SER A 320 8.45 -16.79 18.48
N ARG A 321 7.56 -16.81 17.49
CA ARG A 321 7.07 -18.05 16.84
C ARG A 321 8.19 -18.82 16.18
N ARG A 322 8.18 -20.16 16.42
CA ARG A 322 9.08 -21.13 15.79
C ARG A 322 8.24 -22.25 15.20
N GLY A 323 8.81 -22.95 14.20
CA GLY A 323 8.10 -23.97 13.46
C GLY A 323 7.87 -23.56 12.01
N ALA A 324 7.16 -24.40 11.24
CA ALA A 324 6.82 -24.12 9.84
C ALA A 324 5.34 -23.79 9.70
N MET A 325 5.05 -22.69 8.97
CA MET A 325 3.67 -22.21 8.81
C MET A 325 3.52 -21.31 7.58
N PRO A 326 2.32 -21.21 7.00
CA PRO A 326 1.97 -20.12 6.10
C PRO A 326 2.08 -18.76 6.79
N CYS A 327 2.33 -17.69 6.03
CA CYS A 327 2.45 -16.32 6.54
C CYS A 327 1.09 -15.73 6.89
N ILE A 328 0.49 -16.24 7.98
CA ILE A 328 -0.80 -15.79 8.54
C ILE A 328 -0.62 -15.55 10.04
N GLY A 329 -1.16 -14.44 10.55
CA GLY A 329 -1.05 -14.05 11.96
C GLY A 329 0.36 -13.67 12.41
N LEU A 330 1.22 -13.28 11.49
CA LEU A 330 2.59 -12.83 11.75
C LEU A 330 2.76 -11.31 11.51
N LEU A 331 1.90 -10.74 10.69
CA LEU A 331 1.94 -9.34 10.28
C LEU A 331 0.54 -8.73 10.34
N SER A 332 0.45 -7.51 10.83
CA SER A 332 -0.75 -6.67 10.69
C SER A 332 -0.72 -5.88 9.38
N THR A 333 -1.89 -5.40 8.93
CA THR A 333 -2.00 -4.49 7.79
C THR A 333 -1.14 -3.24 7.99
N ALA A 334 -1.15 -2.66 9.18
CA ALA A 334 -0.36 -1.48 9.52
C ALA A 334 1.16 -1.70 9.41
N GLU A 335 1.67 -2.87 9.78
CA GLU A 335 3.10 -3.20 9.65
C GLU A 335 3.52 -3.32 8.18
N ILE A 336 2.64 -3.85 7.31
CA ILE A 336 2.89 -3.94 5.86
C ILE A 336 2.81 -2.54 5.24
N GLU A 337 1.83 -1.73 5.59
CA GLU A 337 1.67 -0.36 5.11
C GLU A 337 2.84 0.55 5.55
N ALA A 338 3.41 0.32 6.72
CA ALA A 338 4.60 1.02 7.17
C ALA A 338 5.80 0.84 6.23
N GLU A 339 5.92 -0.30 5.54
CA GLU A 339 6.96 -0.50 4.52
C GLU A 339 6.75 0.40 3.30
N TRP A 340 5.50 0.64 2.89
CA TRP A 340 5.20 1.55 1.77
C TRP A 340 5.59 2.99 2.11
N LEU A 341 5.27 3.43 3.33
CA LEU A 341 5.61 4.77 3.81
C LEU A 341 7.14 4.92 3.95
N ARG A 342 7.82 3.92 4.52
CA ARG A 342 9.28 3.91 4.69
C ARG A 342 10.02 4.07 3.37
N ALA A 343 9.55 3.38 2.33
CA ALA A 343 10.15 3.42 1.01
C ALA A 343 9.58 4.53 0.12
N SER A 344 8.70 5.39 0.64
CA SER A 344 8.01 6.46 -0.11
C SER A 344 7.31 5.96 -1.38
N LEU A 345 6.73 4.76 -1.33
CA LEU A 345 6.02 4.17 -2.46
C LEU A 345 4.69 4.89 -2.69
N ARG A 346 4.32 5.04 -3.96
CA ARG A 346 3.04 5.59 -4.39
C ARG A 346 1.94 4.53 -4.33
N ILE A 347 1.66 4.07 -3.13
CA ILE A 347 0.64 3.06 -2.83
C ILE A 347 -0.40 3.69 -1.92
N ALA A 348 -1.65 3.52 -2.31
CA ALA A 348 -2.83 3.92 -1.56
C ALA A 348 -3.61 2.68 -1.15
N SER A 349 -4.06 2.61 0.10
CA SER A 349 -4.87 1.51 0.61
C SER A 349 -5.90 2.00 1.61
N GLY A 350 -6.99 1.25 1.78
CA GLY A 350 -7.98 1.55 2.82
C GLY A 350 -9.31 0.84 2.63
N TRP A 351 -10.18 1.00 3.62
CA TRP A 351 -11.54 0.51 3.66
C TRP A 351 -12.50 1.48 2.96
N GLY A 352 -13.50 1.01 2.23
CA GLY A 352 -14.56 1.81 1.61
C GLY A 352 -15.12 1.19 0.33
N GLU A 353 -16.42 1.40 0.07
CA GLU A 353 -17.10 0.87 -1.12
C GLU A 353 -16.87 1.71 -2.37
N ASP A 354 -16.71 3.02 -2.22
CA ASP A 354 -16.55 3.97 -3.32
C ASP A 354 -15.14 4.51 -3.41
N GLY A 355 -14.62 4.60 -4.64
CA GLY A 355 -13.30 5.13 -4.93
C GLY A 355 -13.02 6.58 -4.47
N ALA A 356 -13.99 7.24 -3.86
CA ALA A 356 -13.83 8.55 -3.25
C ALA A 356 -13.08 8.47 -1.91
N SER A 357 -13.26 7.42 -1.11
CA SER A 357 -12.59 7.20 0.17
C SER A 357 -11.21 6.54 0.04
N PHE A 358 -10.89 6.06 -1.16
CA PHE A 358 -9.70 5.25 -1.42
C PHE A 358 -8.48 6.03 -1.94
N ARG A 359 -8.61 7.31 -2.20
CA ARG A 359 -7.42 8.12 -2.48
C ARG A 359 -6.73 8.42 -1.15
N PRO A 360 -5.38 8.23 -1.06
CA PRO A 360 -4.68 8.76 0.10
C PRO A 360 -5.11 10.19 0.27
N SER A 361 -5.34 10.60 1.49
CA SER A 361 -5.67 11.98 1.80
C SER A 361 -4.70 12.90 1.07
N LEU A 362 -5.14 14.09 0.75
CA LEU A 362 -4.31 15.09 0.08
C LEU A 362 -2.95 15.21 0.78
N TYR A 363 -2.97 15.25 2.11
CA TYR A 363 -1.77 15.43 2.93
C TYR A 363 -0.84 14.22 2.91
N ARG A 364 -1.34 12.98 2.88
CA ARG A 364 -0.48 11.79 2.66
C ARG A 364 0.25 11.86 1.32
N ARG A 365 -0.44 12.30 0.27
CA ARG A 365 0.14 12.43 -1.08
C ARG A 365 1.18 13.53 -1.17
N VAL A 366 0.97 14.61 -0.44
CA VAL A 366 1.83 15.81 -0.46
C VAL A 366 3.07 15.63 0.40
N LEU A 367 2.90 15.06 1.59
CA LEU A 367 3.97 14.92 2.58
C LEU A 367 4.80 13.66 2.41
N GLY A 368 4.27 12.61 1.74
CA GLY A 368 4.98 11.35 1.59
C GLY A 368 5.47 10.81 2.93
N GLY A 369 6.76 10.51 3.05
CA GLY A 369 7.37 10.01 4.28
C GLY A 369 7.26 10.95 5.49
N ALA A 370 7.13 12.26 5.27
CA ALA A 370 6.96 13.23 6.36
C ALA A 370 5.56 13.17 7.02
N TYR A 371 4.58 12.52 6.37
CA TYR A 371 3.24 12.34 6.94
C TYR A 371 3.25 11.59 8.28
N GLY A 372 4.10 10.57 8.40
CA GLY A 372 4.25 9.81 9.64
C GLY A 372 4.81 10.61 10.83
N ALA A 373 5.43 11.78 10.56
CA ALA A 373 5.92 12.68 11.60
C ALA A 373 4.85 13.62 12.16
N MET A 374 3.64 13.66 11.56
CA MET A 374 2.51 14.41 12.11
C MET A 374 1.99 13.77 13.41
N SER A 375 1.34 14.59 14.25
CA SER A 375 0.59 14.07 15.40
C SER A 375 -0.48 13.07 14.96
N ARG A 376 -0.78 12.06 15.78
CA ARG A 376 -1.84 11.07 15.48
C ARG A 376 -3.20 11.71 15.24
N ALA A 377 -3.54 12.78 15.98
CA ALA A 377 -4.78 13.52 15.78
C ALA A 377 -4.80 14.23 14.41
N GLY A 378 -3.67 14.83 13.99
CA GLY A 378 -3.52 15.41 12.66
C GLY A 378 -3.65 14.39 11.54
N GLN A 379 -3.04 13.22 11.70
CA GLN A 379 -3.17 12.12 10.73
C GLN A 379 -4.64 11.67 10.61
N ARG A 380 -5.36 11.46 11.73
CA ARG A 380 -6.78 11.07 11.73
C ARG A 380 -7.64 12.11 11.03
N LEU A 381 -7.50 13.39 11.35
CA LEU A 381 -8.28 14.46 10.72
C LEU A 381 -8.07 14.47 9.21
N HIS A 382 -6.83 14.41 8.73
CA HIS A 382 -6.52 14.46 7.31
C HIS A 382 -6.81 13.17 6.55
N ASP A 383 -6.99 12.03 7.24
CA ASP A 383 -7.43 10.77 6.65
C ASP A 383 -8.96 10.59 6.69
N GLY A 384 -9.68 11.32 7.54
CA GLY A 384 -11.11 11.21 7.79
C GLY A 384 -11.98 11.82 6.69
N ALA A 385 -11.74 11.47 5.42
CA ALA A 385 -12.58 11.91 4.31
C ALA A 385 -14.02 11.37 4.45
N GLY A 386 -14.96 12.30 4.63
CA GLY A 386 -16.38 11.98 4.81
C GLY A 386 -16.84 11.97 6.27
N GLU A 387 -15.96 12.26 7.22
CA GLU A 387 -16.29 12.40 8.64
C GLU A 387 -16.51 13.87 9.01
N THR A 388 -17.47 14.13 9.90
CA THR A 388 -17.70 15.46 10.49
C THR A 388 -16.91 15.57 11.78
N TRP A 389 -16.03 16.56 11.84
CA TRP A 389 -15.28 16.91 13.04
C TRP A 389 -15.92 18.08 13.76
N SER A 390 -16.05 18.03 15.06
CA SER A 390 -16.68 19.06 15.87
C SER A 390 -15.84 19.47 17.06
N GLY A 391 -15.98 20.72 17.50
CA GLY A 391 -15.20 21.22 18.63
C GLY A 391 -15.57 22.65 19.01
N ARG A 392 -14.61 23.32 19.64
CA ARG A 392 -14.78 24.71 20.10
C ARG A 392 -13.52 25.52 19.79
N CYS A 393 -13.73 26.80 19.50
CA CYS A 393 -12.64 27.72 19.23
C CYS A 393 -12.91 29.13 19.78
N SER A 394 -11.84 29.83 20.10
CA SER A 394 -11.87 31.27 20.28
C SER A 394 -11.58 31.96 18.95
N VAL A 395 -12.28 33.04 18.67
CA VAL A 395 -12.11 33.88 17.47
C VAL A 395 -11.75 35.30 17.88
N GLU A 396 -10.59 35.77 17.47
CA GLU A 396 -10.15 37.13 17.62
C GLU A 396 -10.38 37.88 16.29
N GLY A 397 -11.09 39.00 16.34
CA GLY A 397 -11.45 39.78 15.16
C GLY A 397 -10.36 40.73 14.67
N PRO A 398 -10.71 41.58 13.68
CA PRO A 398 -9.83 42.59 13.09
C PRO A 398 -9.38 43.64 14.09
N VAL A 399 -8.15 44.13 13.94
CA VAL A 399 -7.54 45.13 14.85
C VAL A 399 -7.97 46.60 14.56
N ASN A 400 -8.53 46.89 13.36
CA ASN A 400 -8.91 48.23 12.95
C ASN A 400 -10.14 48.24 12.03
N LEU A 401 -10.62 49.44 11.68
CA LEU A 401 -11.82 49.61 10.84
C LEU A 401 -11.63 49.08 9.42
N ALA A 402 -10.47 49.29 8.80
CA ALA A 402 -10.17 48.76 7.47
C ALA A 402 -10.22 47.22 7.48
N GLY A 403 -9.65 46.60 8.50
CA GLY A 403 -9.72 45.16 8.72
C GLY A 403 -11.16 44.65 8.90
N ARG A 404 -12.03 45.41 9.61
CA ARG A 404 -13.45 45.04 9.76
C ARG A 404 -14.19 45.03 8.42
N LEU A 405 -13.91 46.00 7.54
CA LEU A 405 -14.51 46.05 6.21
C LEU A 405 -14.07 44.84 5.37
N VAL A 406 -12.77 44.53 5.36
CA VAL A 406 -12.22 43.40 4.63
C VAL A 406 -12.76 42.07 5.21
N ALA A 407 -12.75 41.88 6.52
CA ALA A 407 -13.29 40.68 7.15
C ALA A 407 -14.78 40.48 6.83
N ARG A 408 -15.56 41.54 6.72
CA ARG A 408 -16.98 41.51 6.33
C ARG A 408 -17.14 41.09 4.86
N LEU A 409 -16.29 41.63 3.97
CA LEU A 409 -16.28 41.28 2.53
C LEU A 409 -15.95 39.80 2.30
N PHE A 410 -15.02 39.25 3.06
CA PHE A 410 -14.62 37.82 2.98
C PHE A 410 -15.43 36.90 3.88
N ALA A 411 -16.51 37.41 4.50
CA ALA A 411 -17.39 36.65 5.41
C ALA A 411 -16.65 35.90 6.53
N LEU A 412 -15.55 36.48 7.03
CA LEU A 412 -14.79 35.90 8.13
C LEU A 412 -15.62 35.83 9.42
N PRO A 413 -15.40 34.84 10.31
CA PRO A 413 -16.18 34.69 11.54
C PRO A 413 -15.99 35.89 12.48
N PRO A 414 -17.06 36.36 13.18
CA PRO A 414 -16.97 37.44 14.15
C PRO A 414 -16.20 37.00 15.40
N ALA A 415 -15.66 37.97 16.12
CA ALA A 415 -14.97 37.69 17.39
C ALA A 415 -15.91 37.03 18.39
N ALA A 416 -15.40 35.95 19.00
CA ALA A 416 -16.11 35.17 20.02
C ALA A 416 -15.09 34.51 20.96
N ALA A 417 -15.35 34.54 22.26
CA ALA A 417 -14.46 33.90 23.22
C ALA A 417 -14.53 32.37 23.14
N ASP A 418 -15.70 31.83 22.80
CA ASP A 418 -15.97 30.40 22.74
C ASP A 418 -17.10 30.14 21.71
N ALA A 419 -16.71 29.81 20.49
CA ALA A 419 -17.61 29.48 19.39
C ALA A 419 -17.59 27.97 19.08
N PRO A 420 -18.73 27.37 18.75
CA PRO A 420 -18.75 26.04 18.19
C PRO A 420 -18.10 26.06 16.81
N ILE A 421 -17.34 25.02 16.48
CA ILE A 421 -16.76 24.79 15.17
C ILE A 421 -17.08 23.39 14.70
N GLU A 422 -17.51 23.27 13.45
CA GLU A 422 -17.67 22.01 12.75
C GLU A 422 -16.90 22.06 11.43
N VAL A 423 -16.32 20.93 11.02
CA VAL A 423 -15.55 20.82 9.79
C VAL A 423 -15.94 19.54 9.08
N ASP A 424 -16.39 19.68 7.84
CA ASP A 424 -16.64 18.56 6.93
C ASP A 424 -15.63 18.54 5.81
N PHE A 425 -15.30 17.34 5.37
CA PHE A 425 -14.41 17.08 4.25
C PHE A 425 -15.14 16.34 3.14
N VAL A 426 -15.19 16.94 1.96
CA VAL A 426 -15.77 16.30 0.77
C VAL A 426 -14.70 16.13 -0.30
N VAL A 427 -14.36 14.87 -0.61
CA VAL A 427 -13.34 14.55 -1.61
C VAL A 427 -14.00 14.24 -2.96
N ARG A 428 -13.67 15.04 -4.00
CA ARG A 428 -14.12 14.81 -5.37
C ARG A 428 -12.99 15.02 -6.37
N GLY A 429 -12.73 14.06 -7.24
CA GLY A 429 -11.76 14.21 -8.33
C GLY A 429 -10.31 14.51 -7.89
N GLY A 430 -9.90 14.12 -6.66
CA GLY A 430 -8.57 14.39 -6.11
C GLY A 430 -8.40 15.77 -5.48
N ARG A 431 -9.50 16.50 -5.28
CA ARG A 431 -9.60 17.75 -4.53
C ARG A 431 -10.36 17.50 -3.24
N GLU A 432 -9.94 18.12 -2.17
CA GLU A 432 -10.63 18.13 -0.89
C GLU A 432 -11.34 19.45 -0.71
N THR A 433 -12.66 19.41 -0.55
CA THR A 433 -13.44 20.60 -0.18
C THR A 433 -13.60 20.60 1.33
N TRP A 434 -13.08 21.62 1.96
CA TRP A 434 -13.22 21.87 3.38
C TRP A 434 -14.39 22.84 3.62
N ILE A 435 -15.37 22.43 4.40
CA ILE A 435 -16.49 23.24 4.80
C ILE A 435 -16.38 23.42 6.31
N ARG A 436 -16.18 24.66 6.74
CA ARG A 436 -15.99 25.02 8.15
C ARG A 436 -17.13 25.91 8.61
N TRP A 437 -17.88 25.46 9.60
CA TRP A 437 -18.88 26.27 10.30
C TRP A 437 -18.27 26.78 11.58
N VAL A 438 -18.13 28.10 11.73
CA VAL A 438 -17.61 28.74 12.93
C VAL A 438 -18.67 29.70 13.46
N GLY A 439 -19.36 29.33 14.54
CA GLY A 439 -20.53 30.03 15.02
C GLY A 439 -21.62 30.10 13.94
N SER A 440 -21.95 31.33 13.51
CA SER A 440 -22.97 31.57 12.47
C SER A 440 -22.39 31.70 11.04
N ARG A 441 -21.10 31.51 10.84
CA ARG A 441 -20.44 31.71 9.55
C ARG A 441 -19.95 30.38 8.96
N THR A 442 -20.10 30.27 7.64
CA THR A 442 -19.59 29.12 6.86
C THR A 442 -18.47 29.60 5.95
N MET A 443 -17.35 28.91 6.02
CA MET A 443 -16.20 29.10 5.12
C MET A 443 -16.00 27.83 4.30
N ARG A 444 -15.78 28.01 3.00
CA ARG A 444 -15.53 26.89 2.08
C ARG A 444 -14.25 27.13 1.30
N SER A 445 -13.37 26.12 1.27
CA SER A 445 -12.18 26.12 0.44
C SER A 445 -12.00 24.79 -0.27
N GLU A 446 -11.25 24.80 -1.37
CA GLU A 446 -10.80 23.58 -2.07
C GLU A 446 -9.30 23.47 -1.95
N GLN A 447 -8.81 22.31 -1.50
CA GLN A 447 -7.39 21.99 -1.44
C GLN A 447 -7.04 20.91 -2.47
N TYR A 448 -5.89 21.04 -3.15
CA TYR A 448 -5.43 20.10 -4.17
C TYR A 448 -3.93 20.25 -4.43
N ILE A 449 -3.34 19.24 -5.09
CA ILE A 449 -1.96 19.30 -5.58
C ILE A 449 -1.93 20.09 -6.87
N GLY A 450 -1.25 21.22 -6.88
CA GLY A 450 -1.06 22.04 -8.09
C GLY A 450 -0.13 21.35 -9.10
N SER A 451 -0.44 21.44 -10.39
CA SER A 451 0.47 21.00 -11.45
C SER A 451 1.79 21.79 -11.38
N ARG A 452 2.93 21.09 -11.50
CA ARG A 452 4.29 21.69 -11.47
C ARG A 452 4.68 22.33 -10.14
N ARG A 453 4.17 21.83 -8.98
CA ARG A 453 4.58 22.30 -7.65
C ARG A 453 5.62 21.35 -7.03
N PRO A 454 6.53 21.89 -6.19
CA PRO A 454 7.44 21.04 -5.41
C PRO A 454 6.66 20.06 -4.51
N ALA A 455 7.29 18.95 -4.13
CA ALA A 455 6.77 18.09 -3.08
C ALA A 455 6.59 18.89 -1.77
N GLY A 456 5.58 18.55 -0.98
CA GLY A 456 5.26 19.28 0.24
C GLY A 456 4.48 20.58 0.03
N TRP A 457 3.85 20.78 -1.13
CA TRP A 457 3.05 21.97 -1.44
C TRP A 457 1.62 21.60 -1.82
N ILE A 458 0.65 22.38 -1.30
CA ILE A 458 -0.76 22.32 -1.69
C ILE A 458 -1.19 23.67 -2.29
N VAL A 459 -2.28 23.63 -3.03
CA VAL A 459 -3.02 24.83 -3.42
C VAL A 459 -4.33 24.86 -2.65
N GLU A 460 -4.60 25.91 -1.91
CA GLU A 460 -5.90 26.17 -1.29
C GLU A 460 -6.61 27.29 -2.04
N ARG A 461 -7.85 27.03 -2.48
CA ARG A 461 -8.65 27.96 -3.27
C ARG A 461 -9.87 28.44 -2.52
N PHE A 462 -10.04 29.76 -2.46
CA PHE A 462 -11.24 30.45 -1.97
C PHE A 462 -11.84 31.32 -3.11
N GLY A 463 -12.89 30.84 -3.74
CA GLY A 463 -13.48 31.52 -4.90
C GLY A 463 -12.45 31.80 -6.01
N PRO A 464 -12.19 33.07 -6.40
CA PRO A 464 -11.23 33.43 -7.43
C PRO A 464 -9.78 33.44 -6.95
N PHE A 465 -9.54 33.34 -5.64
CA PHE A 465 -8.21 33.36 -5.05
C PHE A 465 -7.67 31.94 -4.91
N ALA A 466 -6.39 31.75 -5.25
CA ALA A 466 -5.66 30.50 -5.04
C ALA A 466 -4.34 30.79 -4.33
N PHE A 467 -4.10 30.08 -3.25
CA PHE A 467 -2.93 30.21 -2.39
C PHE A 467 -2.04 28.98 -2.54
N ASP A 468 -0.78 29.18 -2.88
CA ASP A 468 0.24 28.13 -2.84
C ASP A 468 0.79 28.08 -1.41
N LEU A 469 0.64 26.94 -0.76
CA LEU A 469 1.05 26.72 0.62
C LEU A 469 2.07 25.60 0.70
N ALA A 470 3.24 25.86 1.26
CA ALA A 470 4.14 24.81 1.72
C ALA A 470 3.63 24.26 3.07
N VAL A 471 3.71 22.95 3.27
CA VAL A 471 3.18 22.28 4.45
C VAL A 471 4.27 21.46 5.18
N PRO A 472 5.31 22.13 5.75
CA PRO A 472 6.36 21.43 6.50
C PRO A 472 5.79 20.82 7.78
N VAL A 473 6.34 19.64 8.15
CA VAL A 473 6.06 18.98 9.43
C VAL A 473 7.32 19.03 10.28
N LYS A 474 7.21 19.57 11.51
CA LYS A 474 8.28 19.62 12.51
C LYS A 474 7.73 19.29 13.89
N ASP A 475 8.37 18.39 14.59
CA ASP A 475 8.02 18.01 15.98
C ASP A 475 6.53 17.68 16.17
N GLY A 476 5.95 16.93 15.25
CA GLY A 476 4.54 16.55 15.27
C GLY A 476 3.55 17.64 14.83
N ARG A 477 4.04 18.83 14.45
CA ARG A 477 3.26 19.98 14.05
C ARG A 477 3.31 20.16 12.54
N LEU A 478 2.15 20.38 11.93
CA LEU A 478 2.00 20.78 10.53
C LEU A 478 1.87 22.31 10.49
N GLU A 479 2.68 22.96 9.68
CA GLU A 479 2.60 24.39 9.44
C GLU A 479 2.12 24.65 8.01
N LEU A 480 1.30 25.69 7.81
CA LEU A 480 0.92 26.17 6.48
C LEU A 480 1.64 27.48 6.21
N VAL A 481 2.58 27.45 5.28
CA VAL A 481 3.45 28.59 4.95
C VAL A 481 3.10 29.13 3.57
N MET A 482 2.75 30.41 3.50
CA MET A 482 2.43 31.09 2.23
C MET A 482 3.63 31.11 1.29
N ALA A 483 3.43 30.60 0.08
CA ALA A 483 4.47 30.51 -0.95
C ALA A 483 4.07 31.18 -2.28
N GLY A 484 2.78 31.55 -2.44
CA GLY A 484 2.27 32.24 -3.61
C GLY A 484 0.79 32.57 -3.51
N MET A 485 0.34 33.59 -4.24
CA MET A 485 -1.08 33.94 -4.35
C MET A 485 -1.43 34.28 -5.79
N ARG A 486 -2.61 33.83 -6.24
CA ARG A 486 -3.17 34.14 -7.55
C ARG A 486 -4.60 34.62 -7.44
N PHE A 487 -4.98 35.48 -8.37
CA PHE A 487 -6.35 35.92 -8.58
C PHE A 487 -6.75 35.66 -10.04
N GLY A 488 -7.80 34.89 -10.26
CA GLY A 488 -8.23 34.50 -11.61
C GLY A 488 -7.14 33.80 -12.44
N GLY A 489 -6.15 33.15 -11.78
CA GLY A 489 -5.00 32.49 -12.43
C GLY A 489 -3.74 33.36 -12.55
N LEU A 490 -3.84 34.67 -12.40
CA LEU A 490 -2.69 35.60 -12.47
C LEU A 490 -1.95 35.65 -11.12
N LEU A 491 -0.63 35.51 -11.17
CA LEU A 491 0.23 35.60 -9.97
C LEU A 491 0.25 37.04 -9.45
N LEU A 492 -0.06 37.24 -8.18
CA LEU A 492 -0.03 38.53 -7.52
C LEU A 492 1.34 38.82 -6.89
N PRO A 493 1.75 40.11 -6.85
CA PRO A 493 2.98 40.52 -6.18
C PRO A 493 2.96 40.21 -4.67
N ARG A 494 4.12 40.00 -4.08
CA ARG A 494 4.26 39.62 -2.65
C ARG A 494 3.59 40.58 -1.67
N PHE A 495 3.54 41.87 -1.96
CA PHE A 495 2.90 42.88 -1.09
C PHE A 495 1.37 42.75 -1.02
N CYS A 496 0.75 41.98 -1.95
CA CYS A 496 -0.67 41.63 -1.93
C CYS A 496 -0.96 40.35 -1.14
N TRP A 497 0.06 39.57 -0.76
CA TRP A 497 -0.16 38.30 -0.13
C TRP A 497 -0.63 38.44 1.31
N PRO A 498 -1.60 37.64 1.75
CA PRO A 498 -1.97 37.60 3.15
C PRO A 498 -0.82 37.06 4.01
N LEU A 499 -0.73 37.59 5.21
CA LEU A 499 0.13 37.03 6.25
C LEU A 499 -0.65 35.89 6.90
N VAL A 500 -0.23 34.67 6.64
CA VAL A 500 -0.85 33.45 7.17
C VAL A 500 0.12 32.80 8.15
N LYS A 501 -0.36 32.56 9.37
CA LYS A 501 0.29 31.71 10.36
C LYS A 501 -0.74 30.65 10.73
N ALA A 502 -0.53 29.43 10.30
CA ALA A 502 -1.42 28.33 10.62
C ALA A 502 -0.59 27.14 11.08
N VAL A 503 -0.94 26.61 12.24
CA VAL A 503 -0.28 25.47 12.88
C VAL A 503 -1.35 24.48 13.30
N GLU A 504 -1.11 23.22 12.98
CA GLU A 504 -1.94 22.10 13.33
C GLU A 504 -1.13 21.06 14.12
N THR A 505 -1.70 20.52 15.20
CA THR A 505 -1.03 19.56 16.09
C THR A 505 -2.04 18.65 16.78
N GLY A 506 -1.58 17.73 17.63
CA GLY A 506 -2.40 16.99 18.59
C GLY A 506 -2.10 17.43 20.01
N ASP A 507 -3.06 17.24 20.92
CA ASP A 507 -2.81 17.36 22.36
C ASP A 507 -2.71 15.97 23.03
N ASP A 508 -2.42 15.99 24.33
CA ASP A 508 -2.28 14.78 25.17
C ASP A 508 -3.60 14.02 25.34
N GLU A 509 -4.73 14.68 25.09
CA GLU A 509 -6.08 14.07 25.13
C GLU A 509 -6.46 13.46 23.76
N GLY A 510 -5.55 13.51 22.77
CA GLY A 510 -5.75 12.96 21.43
C GLY A 510 -6.65 13.81 20.52
N ARG A 511 -6.97 15.05 20.91
CA ARG A 511 -7.75 16.00 20.09
C ARG A 511 -6.85 16.68 19.07
N PHE A 512 -7.41 17.04 17.92
CA PHE A 512 -6.75 17.90 16.95
C PHE A 512 -6.79 19.35 17.39
N ARG A 513 -5.64 20.02 17.43
CA ARG A 513 -5.48 21.43 17.78
C ARG A 513 -5.08 22.24 16.57
N PHE A 514 -5.65 23.42 16.45
CA PHE A 514 -5.32 24.39 15.41
C PHE A 514 -5.17 25.79 15.97
N ASP A 515 -4.27 26.58 15.36
CA ASP A 515 -4.12 28.02 15.58
C ASP A 515 -3.86 28.68 14.21
N VAL A 516 -4.84 29.41 13.71
CA VAL A 516 -4.82 30.01 12.38
C VAL A 516 -5.01 31.51 12.50
N GLU A 517 -4.01 32.27 12.08
CA GLU A 517 -4.04 33.73 12.00
C GLU A 517 -3.89 34.16 10.55
N ILE A 518 -4.81 35.02 10.08
CA ILE A 518 -4.81 35.62 8.76
C ILE A 518 -4.81 37.14 8.91
N GLY A 519 -3.86 37.77 8.25
CA GLY A 519 -3.74 39.24 8.19
C GLY A 519 -3.43 39.71 6.78
N LEU A 520 -3.42 41.01 6.59
CA LEU A 520 -2.92 41.65 5.36
C LEU A 520 -1.80 42.61 5.70
N PRO A 521 -0.76 42.75 4.82
CA PRO A 521 0.20 43.83 4.91
C PRO A 521 -0.55 45.18 5.00
N TRP A 522 -0.09 46.11 5.82
CA TRP A 522 -0.66 47.45 6.00
C TRP A 522 -2.01 47.54 6.74
N ILE A 523 -2.77 46.43 6.82
CA ILE A 523 -4.06 46.37 7.54
C ILE A 523 -3.92 45.70 8.89
N GLY A 524 -3.00 44.71 8.99
CA GLY A 524 -2.82 43.89 10.18
C GLY A 524 -3.75 42.68 10.22
N ARG A 525 -3.98 42.13 11.41
CA ARG A 525 -4.79 40.94 11.61
C ARG A 525 -6.24 41.16 11.19
N LEU A 526 -6.77 40.22 10.38
CA LEU A 526 -8.17 40.16 9.99
C LEU A 526 -8.96 39.18 10.87
N VAL A 527 -8.36 38.02 11.18
CA VAL A 527 -8.96 37.00 12.03
C VAL A 527 -7.85 36.11 12.60
N ARG A 528 -8.04 35.68 13.83
CA ARG A 528 -7.32 34.52 14.39
C ARG A 528 -8.32 33.61 15.06
N TYR A 529 -8.30 32.34 14.75
CA TYR A 529 -9.11 31.33 15.41
C TYR A 529 -8.23 30.17 15.85
N ARG A 530 -8.41 29.78 17.12
CA ARG A 530 -7.65 28.70 17.75
C ARG A 530 -8.57 27.84 18.60
N GLY A 531 -8.38 26.54 18.54
CA GLY A 531 -9.26 25.62 19.24
C GLY A 531 -8.87 24.18 19.06
N PHE A 532 -9.87 23.31 19.22
CA PHE A 532 -9.70 21.88 19.02
C PHE A 532 -10.90 21.29 18.27
N LEU A 533 -10.63 20.14 17.63
CA LEU A 533 -11.65 19.28 17.01
C LEU A 533 -11.50 17.85 17.52
N THR A 534 -12.62 17.16 17.59
CA THR A 534 -12.73 15.71 17.84
C THR A 534 -13.57 15.06 16.76
N ASP A 535 -13.30 13.83 16.44
CA ASP A 535 -14.17 12.97 15.63
C ASP A 535 -15.50 12.72 16.38
N ARG A 536 -16.61 12.68 15.66
CA ARG A 536 -17.93 12.36 16.24
C ARG A 536 -18.11 10.85 16.34
#